data_c1af9ebdef86b430a563032aea20db43
#
_entry.id   c1af9ebdef86b430a563032aea20db43
#
_cell.length_a   1.000
_cell.length_b   1.000
_cell.length_c   1.000
_cell.angle_alpha   90.00
_cell.angle_beta   90.00
_cell.angle_gamma   90.00
#
_symmetry.space_group_name_H-M   'P 1'
#
loop_
_entity.id
_entity.type
_entity.pdbx_description
1 polymer ?
#
loop_
_entity_poly.entity_id
_entity_poly.type
_entity_poly.pdbx_seq_one_letter_code
_entity_poly.pdbx_strand_id
1 'polypeptide(L)'
;EYSGECARLGIKVLPPDVNVSNGGFTADGSGQIRFGLNAVKNVGRNLIENVVKGRQNKPYTSLYDFCKRMHGNELNRRAVECLIKAGAFDHLGNNRHSHVEAVEGILKSIETDSRRNLDGQLDLFSVMSGEAQSGASEDNYEIKQLPEYSHKELLQQEKEVSGLYLSGHPLDAYREQSARIASHTIKDLTGEDAHVKDGEKVRIVCAVVKSRMMTTKSNSMMAFTSVEDLTGTMEVIVFPKVLDAFRDSLHENAVVVIDGRLSVREDEASKLLAESIVPIENYDPARLDNGRPDPMKTAAKKLYIRVPSRSSREYAKVVNLLGIFDGDMPVLLYLTDTKQYLRVPRHLYASGHPLLFKELERLVGTDNIATK
;
A
#
# COMPACT_ATOMS: atom_id res chain seq x y z
N GLU A 1 -1.93 -1.43 13.78
CA GLU A 1 -2.54 -2.59 14.44
C GLU A 1 -3.96 -2.81 13.93
N TYR A 2 -4.91 -1.89 14.10
CA TYR A 2 -6.30 -2.06 13.64
C TYR A 2 -6.48 -2.15 12.12
N SER A 3 -5.68 -1.44 11.31
CA SER A 3 -5.79 -1.50 9.83
C SER A 3 -5.40 -2.87 9.29
N GLY A 4 -4.37 -3.50 9.88
CA GLY A 4 -3.98 -4.87 9.53
C GLY A 4 -5.07 -5.88 9.87
N GLU A 5 -5.76 -5.69 11.00
CA GLU A 5 -6.88 -6.55 11.40
C GLU A 5 -8.10 -6.36 10.48
N CYS A 6 -8.41 -5.12 10.10
CA CYS A 6 -9.43 -4.86 9.07
C CYS A 6 -9.11 -5.59 7.76
N ALA A 7 -7.87 -5.51 7.29
CA ALA A 7 -7.44 -6.20 6.06
C ALA A 7 -7.57 -7.73 6.21
N ARG A 8 -7.21 -8.31 7.38
CA ARG A 8 -7.36 -9.74 7.69
C ARG A 8 -8.83 -10.19 7.63
N LEU A 9 -9.73 -9.36 8.12
CA LEU A 9 -11.17 -9.62 8.14
C LEU A 9 -11.88 -9.28 6.82
N GLY A 10 -11.15 -8.78 5.81
CA GLY A 10 -11.72 -8.35 4.54
C GLY A 10 -12.53 -7.04 4.63
N ILE A 11 -12.38 -6.28 5.72
CA ILE A 11 -13.08 -5.02 5.96
C ILE A 11 -12.26 -3.91 5.28
N LYS A 12 -12.86 -3.21 4.31
CA LYS A 12 -12.22 -2.06 3.67
C LYS A 12 -12.35 -0.82 4.54
N VAL A 13 -11.25 -0.08 4.68
CA VAL A 13 -11.26 1.27 5.25
C VAL A 13 -11.36 2.26 4.09
N LEU A 14 -12.49 2.97 4.02
CA LEU A 14 -12.76 3.95 2.98
C LEU A 14 -12.11 5.30 3.35
N PRO A 15 -11.58 6.07 2.37
CA PRO A 15 -11.03 7.39 2.59
C PRO A 15 -12.03 8.33 3.28
N PRO A 16 -11.56 9.39 3.95
CA PRO A 16 -12.47 10.42 4.46
C PRO A 16 -13.19 11.13 3.30
N ASP A 17 -14.34 11.69 3.62
CA ASP A 17 -15.19 12.41 2.68
C ASP A 17 -15.91 13.53 3.45
N VAL A 18 -15.77 14.79 3.02
CA VAL A 18 -16.37 15.94 3.72
C VAL A 18 -17.88 15.88 3.78
N ASN A 19 -18.52 15.20 2.82
CA ASN A 19 -19.98 15.05 2.75
C ASN A 19 -20.50 13.83 3.52
N VAL A 20 -19.65 12.85 3.85
CA VAL A 20 -20.10 11.57 4.44
C VAL A 20 -19.46 11.32 5.80
N SER A 21 -18.14 11.54 5.94
CA SER A 21 -17.40 11.19 7.16
C SER A 21 -17.85 12.01 8.38
N ASN A 22 -17.97 11.35 9.51
CA ASN A 22 -18.11 12.01 10.82
C ASN A 22 -16.75 12.30 11.45
N GLY A 23 -16.75 12.91 12.64
CA GLY A 23 -15.50 13.12 13.38
C GLY A 23 -14.77 11.82 13.70
N GLY A 24 -15.48 10.79 14.16
CA GLY A 24 -14.94 9.44 14.41
C GLY A 24 -15.11 8.49 13.21
N PHE A 25 -14.46 7.32 13.29
CA PHE A 25 -14.69 6.24 12.34
C PHE A 25 -16.13 5.73 12.43
N THR A 26 -16.74 5.42 11.30
CA THR A 26 -18.12 4.91 11.23
C THR A 26 -18.19 3.71 10.31
N ALA A 27 -18.91 2.66 10.74
CA ALA A 27 -19.28 1.58 9.85
C ALA A 27 -20.36 2.09 8.88
N ASP A 28 -20.20 1.78 7.60
CA ASP A 28 -21.26 2.00 6.62
C ASP A 28 -22.22 0.81 6.57
N GLY A 29 -23.35 0.96 5.88
CA GLY A 29 -24.34 -0.12 5.77
C GLY A 29 -23.86 -1.36 5.01
N SER A 30 -22.70 -1.32 4.37
CA SER A 30 -22.10 -2.43 3.63
C SER A 30 -21.05 -3.21 4.45
N GLY A 31 -20.83 -2.84 5.73
CA GLY A 31 -19.83 -3.45 6.60
C GLY A 31 -18.39 -2.94 6.38
N GLN A 32 -18.23 -1.83 5.64
CA GLN A 32 -16.94 -1.14 5.50
C GLN A 32 -16.80 -0.05 6.56
N ILE A 33 -15.59 0.40 6.82
CA ILE A 33 -15.31 1.46 7.79
C ILE A 33 -14.93 2.74 7.05
N ARG A 34 -15.69 3.82 7.27
CA ARG A 34 -15.37 5.14 6.77
C ARG A 34 -14.38 5.84 7.72
N PHE A 35 -13.30 6.40 7.17
CA PHE A 35 -12.29 7.12 7.93
C PHE A 35 -12.85 8.39 8.56
N GLY A 36 -12.58 8.59 9.85
CA GLY A 36 -13.05 9.74 10.60
C GLY A 36 -12.22 10.99 10.36
N LEU A 37 -12.85 12.17 10.25
CA LEU A 37 -12.15 13.41 9.99
C LEU A 37 -11.20 13.83 11.14
N ASN A 38 -11.49 13.46 12.40
CA ASN A 38 -10.60 13.72 13.56
C ASN A 38 -9.25 13.01 13.46
N ALA A 39 -9.13 11.97 12.64
CA ALA A 39 -7.89 11.23 12.46
C ALA A 39 -6.98 11.88 11.39
N VAL A 40 -7.46 12.90 10.67
CA VAL A 40 -6.64 13.70 9.75
C VAL A 40 -5.85 14.73 10.54
N LYS A 41 -4.53 14.73 10.38
CA LYS A 41 -3.64 15.65 11.09
C LYS A 41 -3.95 17.11 10.75
N ASN A 42 -3.71 18.00 11.70
CA ASN A 42 -3.88 19.46 11.57
C ASN A 42 -5.31 19.93 11.31
N VAL A 43 -6.31 19.08 11.49
CA VAL A 43 -7.73 19.44 11.39
C VAL A 43 -8.32 19.51 12.79
N GLY A 44 -8.75 20.71 13.21
CA GLY A 44 -9.29 20.95 14.55
C GLY A 44 -10.69 20.35 14.74
N ARG A 45 -11.01 19.90 15.97
CA ARG A 45 -12.33 19.32 16.29
C ARG A 45 -13.49 20.30 16.01
N ASN A 46 -13.33 21.58 16.38
CA ASN A 46 -14.34 22.60 16.13
C ASN A 46 -14.65 22.76 14.64
N LEU A 47 -13.60 22.77 13.80
CA LEU A 47 -13.77 22.81 12.35
C LEU A 47 -14.58 21.59 11.87
N ILE A 48 -14.26 20.39 12.35
CA ILE A 48 -14.94 19.16 11.95
C ILE A 48 -16.41 19.17 12.38
N GLU A 49 -16.73 19.63 13.59
CA GLU A 49 -18.11 19.79 14.04
C GLU A 49 -18.90 20.75 13.13
N ASN A 50 -18.28 21.86 12.73
CA ASN A 50 -18.88 22.81 11.81
C ASN A 50 -19.03 22.22 10.39
N VAL A 51 -18.08 21.44 9.92
CA VAL A 51 -18.19 20.69 8.64
C VAL A 51 -19.39 19.75 8.68
N VAL A 52 -19.51 18.94 9.74
CA VAL A 52 -20.63 17.98 9.88
C VAL A 52 -21.98 18.71 10.00
N LYS A 53 -22.06 19.80 10.75
CA LYS A 53 -23.29 20.63 10.84
C LYS A 53 -23.61 21.32 9.51
N GLY A 54 -22.62 21.89 8.85
CA GLY A 54 -22.76 22.64 7.63
C GLY A 54 -23.38 21.82 6.49
N ARG A 55 -23.00 20.55 6.32
CA ARG A 55 -23.53 19.69 5.27
C ARG A 55 -24.97 19.18 5.49
N GLN A 56 -25.50 19.29 6.73
CA GLN A 56 -26.87 18.82 7.03
C GLN A 56 -27.93 19.55 6.19
N ASN A 57 -27.71 20.81 5.90
CA ASN A 57 -28.65 21.60 5.08
C ASN A 57 -28.45 21.37 3.59
N LYS A 58 -27.20 21.29 3.13
CA LYS A 58 -26.82 21.08 1.73
C LYS A 58 -25.41 20.48 1.68
N PRO A 59 -25.17 19.41 0.91
CA PRO A 59 -23.83 18.89 0.68
C PRO A 59 -22.90 19.95 0.09
N TYR A 60 -21.60 19.81 0.34
CA TYR A 60 -20.59 20.64 -0.31
C TYR A 60 -20.48 20.24 -1.77
N THR A 61 -20.52 21.23 -2.66
CA THR A 61 -20.52 21.00 -4.11
C THR A 61 -19.16 21.22 -4.77
N SER A 62 -18.27 21.97 -4.11
CA SER A 62 -16.91 22.24 -4.57
C SER A 62 -16.00 22.58 -3.39
N LEU A 63 -14.69 22.60 -3.63
CA LEU A 63 -13.72 23.08 -2.66
C LEU A 63 -13.97 24.54 -2.29
N TYR A 64 -14.37 25.37 -3.25
CA TYR A 64 -14.72 26.78 -3.03
C TYR A 64 -15.94 26.92 -2.11
N ASP A 65 -17.03 26.19 -2.39
CA ASP A 65 -18.24 26.16 -1.55
C ASP A 65 -17.91 25.74 -0.12
N PHE A 66 -17.07 24.70 0.05
CA PHE A 66 -16.61 24.26 1.35
C PHE A 66 -15.85 25.37 2.08
N CYS A 67 -14.84 25.98 1.45
CA CYS A 67 -14.02 27.03 2.07
C CYS A 67 -14.86 28.27 2.40
N LYS A 68 -15.80 28.66 1.54
CA LYS A 68 -16.71 29.80 1.76
C LYS A 68 -17.61 29.58 2.97
N ARG A 69 -18.20 28.40 3.10
CA ARG A 69 -19.11 28.05 4.21
C ARG A 69 -18.37 27.81 5.53
N MET A 70 -17.12 27.40 5.48
CA MET A 70 -16.27 27.21 6.66
C MET A 70 -15.45 28.44 7.04
N HIS A 71 -15.49 29.52 6.24
CA HIS A 71 -14.80 30.77 6.55
C HIS A 71 -15.20 31.30 7.92
N GLY A 72 -14.22 31.69 8.74
CA GLY A 72 -14.47 32.15 10.13
C GLY A 72 -14.61 31.02 11.18
N ASN A 73 -14.64 29.73 10.77
CA ASN A 73 -14.80 28.58 11.66
C ASN A 73 -13.47 27.83 11.90
N GLU A 74 -12.41 28.55 12.25
CA GLU A 74 -11.06 27.99 12.46
C GLU A 74 -10.46 27.35 11.18
N LEU A 75 -11.02 27.65 10.00
CA LEU A 75 -10.49 27.21 8.74
C LEU A 75 -9.13 27.86 8.48
N ASN A 76 -8.12 27.06 8.19
CA ASN A 76 -6.82 27.54 7.77
C ASN A 76 -6.29 26.71 6.60
N ARG A 77 -5.35 27.28 5.85
CA ARG A 77 -4.76 26.64 4.68
C ARG A 77 -4.28 25.22 4.97
N ARG A 78 -3.57 25.02 6.08
CA ARG A 78 -2.98 23.72 6.44
C ARG A 78 -4.03 22.63 6.68
N ALA A 79 -5.16 23.00 7.31
CA ALA A 79 -6.26 22.05 7.52
C ALA A 79 -6.89 21.63 6.20
N VAL A 80 -7.13 22.58 5.28
CA VAL A 80 -7.69 22.30 3.95
C VAL A 80 -6.74 21.40 3.14
N GLU A 81 -5.44 21.73 3.09
CA GLU A 81 -4.44 20.91 2.40
C GLU A 81 -4.37 19.48 2.98
N CYS A 82 -4.44 19.31 4.32
CA CYS A 82 -4.45 17.99 4.93
C CYS A 82 -5.72 17.19 4.59
N LEU A 83 -6.88 17.83 4.52
CA LEU A 83 -8.12 17.18 4.07
C LEU A 83 -8.04 16.77 2.60
N ILE A 84 -7.47 17.62 1.73
CA ILE A 84 -7.27 17.29 0.31
C ILE A 84 -6.33 16.09 0.17
N LYS A 85 -5.17 16.14 0.83
CA LYS A 85 -4.17 15.06 0.81
C LYS A 85 -4.72 13.74 1.34
N ALA A 86 -5.67 13.78 2.29
CA ALA A 86 -6.36 12.60 2.79
C ALA A 86 -7.45 12.07 1.82
N GLY A 87 -7.76 12.78 0.74
CA GLY A 87 -8.79 12.40 -0.22
C GLY A 87 -10.20 12.84 0.13
N ALA A 88 -10.37 13.75 1.11
CA ALA A 88 -11.69 14.15 1.60
C ALA A 88 -12.55 14.92 0.56
N PHE A 89 -11.97 15.34 -0.55
CA PHE A 89 -12.62 16.08 -1.64
C PHE A 89 -12.61 15.33 -2.98
N ASP A 90 -12.16 14.07 -3.03
CA ASP A 90 -11.97 13.32 -4.29
C ASP A 90 -13.26 13.20 -5.14
N HIS A 91 -14.42 13.26 -4.50
CA HIS A 91 -15.72 13.21 -5.18
C HIS A 91 -16.22 14.58 -5.70
N LEU A 92 -15.49 15.69 -5.46
CA LEU A 92 -15.90 17.04 -5.85
C LEU A 92 -15.35 17.52 -7.20
N GLY A 93 -15.02 16.59 -8.10
CA GLY A 93 -14.82 16.85 -9.53
C GLY A 93 -13.41 17.21 -9.98
N ASN A 94 -12.54 17.74 -9.10
CA ASN A 94 -11.14 18.04 -9.42
C ASN A 94 -10.20 17.05 -8.73
N ASN A 95 -9.00 16.87 -9.29
CA ASN A 95 -7.99 16.03 -8.67
C ASN A 95 -7.28 16.75 -7.51
N ARG A 96 -6.53 15.99 -6.69
CA ARG A 96 -5.89 16.52 -5.47
C ARG A 96 -4.83 17.58 -5.79
N HIS A 97 -4.07 17.41 -6.87
CA HIS A 97 -3.05 18.38 -7.28
C HIS A 97 -3.68 19.73 -7.63
N SER A 98 -4.74 19.73 -8.43
CA SER A 98 -5.50 20.94 -8.77
C SER A 98 -6.10 21.61 -7.54
N HIS A 99 -6.62 20.82 -6.61
CA HIS A 99 -7.17 21.34 -5.35
C HIS A 99 -6.10 21.99 -4.49
N VAL A 100 -4.94 21.36 -4.28
CA VAL A 100 -3.84 21.90 -3.44
C VAL A 100 -3.35 23.24 -3.99
N GLU A 101 -3.14 23.34 -5.30
CA GLU A 101 -2.69 24.56 -5.95
C GLU A 101 -3.73 25.71 -5.87
N ALA A 102 -5.01 25.37 -5.85
CA ALA A 102 -6.09 26.36 -5.79
C ALA A 102 -6.34 26.92 -4.38
N VAL A 103 -5.97 26.22 -3.28
CA VAL A 103 -6.33 26.57 -1.90
C VAL A 103 -5.99 28.01 -1.56
N GLU A 104 -4.78 28.47 -1.87
CA GLU A 104 -4.34 29.81 -1.52
C GLU A 104 -5.15 30.89 -2.23
N GLY A 105 -5.41 30.71 -3.52
CA GLY A 105 -6.23 31.61 -4.32
C GLY A 105 -7.67 31.68 -3.82
N ILE A 106 -8.27 30.52 -3.52
CA ILE A 106 -9.62 30.40 -2.97
C ILE A 106 -9.74 31.14 -1.63
N LEU A 107 -8.83 30.91 -0.69
CA LEU A 107 -8.89 31.55 0.62
C LEU A 107 -8.72 33.08 0.52
N LYS A 108 -7.82 33.57 -0.34
CA LYS A 108 -7.64 35.01 -0.61
C LYS A 108 -8.88 35.64 -1.24
N SER A 109 -9.52 34.97 -2.19
CA SER A 109 -10.76 35.44 -2.80
C SER A 109 -11.86 35.61 -1.78
N ILE A 110 -12.09 34.58 -0.95
CA ILE A 110 -13.12 34.61 0.10
C ILE A 110 -12.83 35.70 1.14
N GLU A 111 -11.59 35.89 1.54
CA GLU A 111 -11.21 36.95 2.49
C GLU A 111 -11.46 38.35 1.90
N THR A 112 -11.16 38.54 0.62
CA THR A 112 -11.39 39.80 -0.09
C THR A 112 -12.88 40.13 -0.21
N ASP A 113 -13.68 39.11 -0.56
CA ASP A 113 -15.15 39.25 -0.66
C ASP A 113 -15.79 39.50 0.70
N SER A 114 -15.30 38.85 1.75
CA SER A 114 -15.75 39.07 3.13
C SER A 114 -15.46 40.51 3.62
N ARG A 115 -14.28 41.06 3.31
CA ARG A 115 -13.93 42.45 3.66
C ARG A 115 -14.81 43.46 2.90
N ARG A 116 -15.04 43.24 1.58
CA ARG A 116 -15.93 44.11 0.79
C ARG A 116 -17.35 44.13 1.34
N ASN A 117 -17.87 43.00 1.79
CA ASN A 117 -19.21 42.90 2.40
C ASN A 117 -19.29 43.55 3.77
N LEU A 118 -18.19 43.60 4.58
CA LEU A 118 -18.16 44.23 5.90
C LEU A 118 -18.06 45.75 5.79
N ASP A 119 -17.35 46.29 4.82
CA ASP A 119 -17.17 47.73 4.62
C ASP A 119 -18.42 48.43 4.09
N GLY A 120 -19.52 47.69 3.82
CA GLY A 120 -20.82 48.28 3.47
C GLY A 120 -20.82 49.01 2.11
N GLN A 121 -19.75 48.97 1.37
CA GLN A 121 -19.65 49.45 -0.01
C GLN A 121 -20.33 48.47 -0.97
N LEU A 122 -21.67 48.41 -0.85
CA LEU A 122 -22.45 48.27 -2.08
C LEU A 122 -22.03 49.45 -2.95
N ASP A 123 -21.19 49.20 -3.93
CA ASP A 123 -20.69 50.24 -4.82
C ASP A 123 -21.91 50.96 -5.44
N LEU A 124 -22.24 52.17 -4.89
CA LEU A 124 -23.32 53.00 -5.39
C LEU A 124 -23.12 53.29 -6.89
N PHE A 125 -21.90 53.15 -7.39
CA PHE A 125 -21.54 53.26 -8.79
C PHE A 125 -22.04 52.07 -9.63
N SER A 126 -22.04 50.84 -9.10
CA SER A 126 -22.53 49.65 -9.83
C SER A 126 -24.07 49.69 -9.98
N VAL A 127 -24.79 50.35 -9.02
CA VAL A 127 -26.21 50.56 -9.12
C VAL A 127 -26.55 51.67 -10.10
N MET A 128 -25.70 52.69 -10.24
CA MET A 128 -25.90 53.81 -11.15
C MET A 128 -25.47 53.51 -12.60
N SER A 129 -24.58 52.59 -12.85
CA SER A 129 -24.13 52.23 -14.21
C SER A 129 -25.04 51.22 -14.93
N GLY A 130 -26.12 50.79 -14.31
CA GLY A 130 -27.06 49.87 -14.95
C GLY A 130 -26.51 48.45 -15.21
N GLU A 131 -25.31 48.13 -14.71
CA GLU A 131 -24.69 46.81 -14.79
C GLU A 131 -25.15 45.87 -13.64
N ALA A 132 -26.24 46.23 -12.95
CA ALA A 132 -26.86 45.42 -11.92
C ALA A 132 -27.67 44.21 -12.51
N GLN A 133 -27.19 43.63 -13.59
CA GLN A 133 -27.74 42.38 -14.16
C GLN A 133 -26.62 41.40 -14.47
N SER A 134 -25.93 41.01 -13.48
CA SER A 134 -25.34 39.66 -13.36
C SER A 134 -24.73 39.49 -11.95
N GLY A 135 -25.50 39.88 -10.95
CA GLY A 135 -25.20 39.60 -9.53
C GLY A 135 -25.65 38.21 -9.10
N ALA A 136 -25.58 37.24 -9.94
CA ALA A 136 -25.25 35.89 -9.55
C ALA A 136 -23.73 35.83 -9.59
N SER A 137 -23.04 36.26 -8.52
CA SER A 137 -21.69 35.81 -8.29
C SER A 137 -21.76 34.29 -8.38
N GLU A 138 -21.32 33.77 -9.50
CA GLU A 138 -21.12 32.34 -9.65
C GLU A 138 -20.30 31.92 -8.45
N ASP A 139 -20.89 31.11 -7.57
CA ASP A 139 -20.23 30.49 -6.41
C ASP A 139 -19.16 29.49 -6.90
N ASN A 140 -18.38 29.92 -7.89
CA ASN A 140 -17.47 29.06 -8.63
C ASN A 140 -16.14 29.78 -8.82
N TYR A 141 -15.14 29.34 -8.08
CA TYR A 141 -13.76 29.68 -8.33
C TYR A 141 -13.24 28.74 -9.43
N GLU A 142 -12.72 29.27 -10.53
CA GLU A 142 -12.16 28.46 -11.61
C GLU A 142 -10.84 27.82 -11.17
N ILE A 143 -10.86 26.51 -10.97
CA ILE A 143 -9.71 25.72 -10.58
C ILE A 143 -8.96 25.24 -11.82
N LYS A 144 -7.71 25.64 -11.96
CA LYS A 144 -6.83 25.20 -13.06
C LYS A 144 -6.65 23.68 -12.99
N GLN A 145 -6.97 23.00 -14.09
CA GLN A 145 -6.75 21.56 -14.21
C GLN A 145 -5.26 21.26 -14.38
N LEU A 146 -4.72 20.46 -13.47
CA LEU A 146 -3.35 19.96 -13.47
C LEU A 146 -3.34 18.44 -13.59
N PRO A 147 -2.27 17.83 -14.11
CA PRO A 147 -2.09 16.38 -14.02
C PRO A 147 -2.11 15.94 -12.55
N GLU A 148 -2.77 14.81 -12.25
CA GLU A 148 -2.77 14.29 -10.88
C GLU A 148 -1.37 13.87 -10.44
N TYR A 149 -1.13 13.88 -9.14
CA TYR A 149 0.05 13.28 -8.54
C TYR A 149 0.19 11.81 -8.95
N SER A 150 1.42 11.33 -9.03
CA SER A 150 1.64 9.89 -9.23
C SER A 150 1.02 9.09 -8.09
N HIS A 151 0.65 7.84 -8.36
CA HIS A 151 0.07 6.97 -7.32
C HIS A 151 0.96 6.86 -6.07
N LYS A 152 2.29 6.83 -6.25
CA LYS A 152 3.26 6.82 -5.15
C LYS A 152 3.16 8.09 -4.29
N GLU A 153 3.05 9.25 -4.92
CA GLU A 153 2.91 10.53 -4.22
C GLU A 153 1.58 10.63 -3.47
N LEU A 154 0.48 10.17 -4.07
CA LEU A 154 -0.83 10.11 -3.40
C LEU A 154 -0.78 9.27 -2.13
N LEU A 155 -0.23 8.05 -2.20
CA LEU A 155 -0.06 7.17 -1.04
C LEU A 155 0.83 7.79 0.03
N GLN A 156 1.90 8.48 -0.37
CA GLN A 156 2.78 9.19 0.56
C GLN A 156 2.06 10.32 1.28
N GLN A 157 1.27 11.13 0.55
CA GLN A 157 0.46 12.20 1.13
C GLN A 157 -0.59 11.65 2.10
N GLU A 158 -1.29 10.59 1.75
CA GLU A 158 -2.25 9.93 2.65
C GLU A 158 -1.58 9.47 3.94
N LYS A 159 -0.46 8.77 3.84
CA LYS A 159 0.31 8.28 5.01
C LYS A 159 0.79 9.43 5.88
N GLU A 160 1.25 10.55 5.29
CA GLU A 160 1.70 11.73 6.01
C GLU A 160 0.58 12.32 6.87
N VAL A 161 -0.64 12.48 6.32
CA VAL A 161 -1.72 13.22 6.98
C VAL A 161 -2.69 12.33 7.77
N SER A 162 -2.81 11.05 7.47
CA SER A 162 -3.72 10.11 8.14
C SER A 162 -3.00 9.02 8.94
N GLY A 163 -1.71 8.80 8.66
CA GLY A 163 -0.95 7.68 9.23
C GLY A 163 -1.21 6.34 8.53
N LEU A 164 -2.12 6.29 7.56
CA LEU A 164 -2.51 5.08 6.81
C LEU A 164 -2.47 5.35 5.31
N TYR A 165 -2.31 4.28 4.53
CA TYR A 165 -2.63 4.30 3.10
C TYR A 165 -4.12 4.04 2.94
N LEU A 166 -4.84 4.95 2.32
CA LEU A 166 -6.30 4.90 2.22
C LEU A 166 -6.77 4.43 0.85
N SER A 167 -6.04 4.76 -0.22
CA SER A 167 -6.39 4.40 -1.61
C SER A 167 -5.71 3.14 -2.13
N GLY A 168 -4.77 2.55 -1.37
CA GLY A 168 -4.03 1.35 -1.76
C GLY A 168 -2.79 1.15 -0.90
N HIS A 169 -1.96 0.17 -1.24
CA HIS A 169 -0.69 -0.08 -0.56
C HIS A 169 0.49 0.06 -1.57
N PRO A 170 1.68 0.54 -1.16
CA PRO A 170 2.83 0.64 -2.07
C PRO A 170 3.19 -0.67 -2.78
N LEU A 171 2.91 -1.80 -2.15
CA LEU A 171 3.12 -3.14 -2.72
C LEU A 171 2.05 -3.58 -3.72
N ASP A 172 0.93 -2.86 -3.87
CA ASP A 172 -0.14 -3.29 -4.77
C ASP A 172 0.31 -3.35 -6.23
N ALA A 173 1.18 -2.41 -6.65
CA ALA A 173 1.78 -2.42 -7.98
C ALA A 173 2.75 -3.59 -8.20
N TYR A 174 3.24 -4.21 -7.14
CA TYR A 174 4.27 -5.25 -7.16
C TYR A 174 3.78 -6.62 -6.67
N ARG A 175 2.45 -6.82 -6.50
CA ARG A 175 1.88 -8.07 -5.94
C ARG A 175 2.39 -9.34 -6.60
N GLU A 176 2.33 -9.41 -7.93
CA GLU A 176 2.79 -10.59 -8.65
C GLU A 176 4.31 -10.78 -8.54
N GLN A 177 5.05 -9.70 -8.60
CA GLN A 177 6.50 -9.72 -8.48
C GLN A 177 6.91 -10.13 -7.07
N SER A 178 6.27 -9.56 -6.04
CA SER A 178 6.49 -9.91 -4.63
C SER A 178 6.25 -11.38 -4.36
N ALA A 179 5.15 -11.94 -4.85
CA ALA A 179 4.83 -13.36 -4.70
C ALA A 179 5.87 -14.30 -5.32
N ARG A 180 6.56 -13.86 -6.39
CA ARG A 180 7.63 -14.63 -7.03
C ARG A 180 8.97 -14.50 -6.31
N ILE A 181 9.25 -13.35 -5.70
CA ILE A 181 10.53 -13.00 -5.09
C ILE A 181 10.60 -13.42 -3.63
N ALA A 182 9.56 -13.09 -2.85
CA ALA A 182 9.53 -13.35 -1.42
C ALA A 182 9.56 -14.86 -1.13
N SER A 183 10.29 -15.23 -0.08
CA SER A 183 10.25 -16.60 0.44
C SER A 183 9.20 -16.75 1.53
N HIS A 184 8.92 -15.66 2.24
CA HIS A 184 7.98 -15.58 3.35
C HIS A 184 7.30 -14.22 3.34
N THR A 185 6.08 -14.18 3.86
CA THR A 185 5.40 -12.95 4.25
C THR A 185 5.83 -12.55 5.67
N ILE A 186 5.60 -11.31 6.06
CA ILE A 186 5.91 -10.88 7.44
C ILE A 186 5.08 -11.68 8.45
N LYS A 187 3.84 -12.02 8.12
CA LYS A 187 2.99 -12.87 8.98
C LYS A 187 3.58 -14.26 9.21
N ASP A 188 4.20 -14.87 8.19
CA ASP A 188 4.85 -16.17 8.34
C ASP A 188 6.04 -16.12 9.32
N LEU A 189 6.62 -14.93 9.52
CA LEU A 189 7.79 -14.70 10.38
C LEU A 189 7.44 -14.23 11.80
N THR A 190 6.25 -13.62 11.98
CA THR A 190 5.84 -12.96 13.25
C THR A 190 4.58 -13.55 13.86
N GLY A 191 3.85 -14.43 13.14
CA GLY A 191 2.61 -15.05 13.63
C GLY A 191 2.85 -16.04 14.77
N GLU A 192 1.81 -16.31 15.56
CA GLU A 192 1.85 -17.32 16.64
C GLU A 192 2.15 -18.72 16.11
N ASP A 193 1.79 -19.00 14.85
CA ASP A 193 2.05 -20.25 14.14
C ASP A 193 3.32 -20.19 13.28
N ALA A 194 4.25 -19.26 13.54
CA ALA A 194 5.47 -19.15 12.77
C ALA A 194 6.37 -20.38 12.96
N HIS A 195 6.56 -21.15 11.91
CA HIS A 195 7.42 -22.35 11.91
C HIS A 195 8.87 -22.08 11.52
N VAL A 196 9.28 -20.81 11.47
CA VAL A 196 10.62 -20.38 11.07
C VAL A 196 11.56 -20.38 12.25
N LYS A 197 12.76 -20.93 12.07
CA LYS A 197 13.75 -21.10 13.13
C LYS A 197 14.63 -19.86 13.28
N ASP A 198 15.16 -19.65 14.49
CA ASP A 198 16.20 -18.66 14.71
C ASP A 198 17.40 -18.88 13.77
N GLY A 199 17.93 -17.80 13.20
CA GLY A 199 19.02 -17.81 12.22
C GLY A 199 18.63 -18.25 10.80
N GLU A 200 17.37 -18.59 10.54
CA GLU A 200 16.92 -18.98 9.21
C GLU A 200 17.04 -17.83 8.20
N LYS A 201 17.53 -18.15 7.00
CA LYS A 201 17.63 -17.20 5.90
C LYS A 201 16.27 -17.01 5.24
N VAL A 202 15.79 -15.77 5.24
CA VAL A 202 14.50 -15.40 4.65
C VAL A 202 14.67 -14.23 3.69
N ARG A 203 13.78 -14.15 2.73
CA ARG A 203 13.63 -13.02 1.81
C ARG A 203 12.22 -12.49 1.91
N ILE A 204 12.11 -11.21 2.21
CA ILE A 204 10.82 -10.51 2.23
C ILE A 204 10.80 -9.39 1.19
N VAL A 205 9.61 -9.06 0.71
CA VAL A 205 9.35 -7.87 -0.10
C VAL A 205 8.43 -6.98 0.72
N CYS A 206 8.88 -5.77 1.02
CA CYS A 206 8.21 -4.90 1.97
C CYS A 206 8.38 -3.42 1.63
N ALA A 207 7.52 -2.58 2.18
CA ALA A 207 7.67 -1.14 2.16
C ALA A 207 8.36 -0.65 3.44
N VAL A 208 9.28 0.30 3.31
CA VAL A 208 9.92 0.96 4.45
C VAL A 208 8.94 1.94 5.08
N VAL A 209 8.57 1.69 6.34
CA VAL A 209 7.69 2.60 7.09
C VAL A 209 8.49 3.74 7.72
N LYS A 210 9.57 3.38 8.41
CA LYS A 210 10.44 4.34 9.10
C LYS A 210 11.81 3.73 9.34
N SER A 211 12.85 4.53 9.19
CA SER A 211 14.21 4.12 9.53
C SER A 211 14.80 5.07 10.57
N ARG A 212 15.28 4.50 11.68
CA ARG A 212 15.93 5.22 12.78
C ARG A 212 17.40 4.86 12.82
N MET A 213 18.25 5.84 12.56
CA MET A 213 19.68 5.70 12.66
C MET A 213 20.14 5.76 14.13
N MET A 214 21.10 4.91 14.49
CA MET A 214 21.72 4.91 15.82
C MET A 214 23.23 4.69 15.70
N THR A 215 23.99 5.34 16.57
CA THR A 215 25.43 5.13 16.70
C THR A 215 25.70 3.96 17.64
N THR A 216 26.48 3.00 17.21
CA THR A 216 26.93 1.87 18.03
C THR A 216 27.99 2.29 19.01
N LYS A 217 28.32 1.44 20.02
CA LYS A 217 29.41 1.67 20.95
C LYS A 217 30.78 1.79 20.26
N SER A 218 30.96 1.22 19.08
CA SER A 218 32.14 1.32 18.24
C SER A 218 32.18 2.54 17.33
N ASN A 219 31.30 3.53 17.56
CA ASN A 219 31.15 4.76 16.77
C ASN A 219 30.79 4.53 15.29
N SER A 220 30.17 3.42 14.96
CA SER A 220 29.65 3.08 13.65
C SER A 220 28.14 3.31 13.61
N MET A 221 27.58 3.66 12.45
CA MET A 221 26.13 3.85 12.29
C MET A 221 25.44 2.52 11.99
N MET A 222 24.29 2.30 12.62
CA MET A 222 23.35 1.22 12.30
C MET A 222 21.94 1.76 12.22
N ALA A 223 21.01 1.02 11.64
CA ALA A 223 19.61 1.43 11.57
C ALA A 223 18.65 0.37 12.11
N PHE A 224 17.60 0.83 12.78
CA PHE A 224 16.40 0.08 13.10
C PHE A 224 15.33 0.55 12.13
N THR A 225 14.91 -0.33 11.25
CA THR A 225 13.97 0.00 10.17
C THR A 225 12.68 -0.78 10.38
N SER A 226 11.57 -0.08 10.56
CA SER A 226 10.25 -0.69 10.54
C SER A 226 9.81 -0.87 9.10
N VAL A 227 9.41 -2.06 8.74
CA VAL A 227 8.92 -2.42 7.41
C VAL A 227 7.54 -3.04 7.49
N GLU A 228 6.75 -2.91 6.42
CA GLU A 228 5.43 -3.51 6.31
C GLU A 228 5.24 -4.21 4.97
N ASP A 229 4.48 -5.29 4.97
CA ASP A 229 3.91 -5.89 3.78
C ASP A 229 2.38 -5.91 3.88
N LEU A 230 1.70 -6.61 2.97
CA LEU A 230 0.24 -6.74 2.98
C LEU A 230 -0.29 -7.56 4.17
N THR A 231 0.58 -8.22 4.93
CA THR A 231 0.21 -9.19 5.98
C THR A 231 0.58 -8.74 7.38
N GLY A 232 1.53 -7.79 7.52
CA GLY A 232 1.97 -7.33 8.83
C GLY A 232 3.13 -6.33 8.78
N THR A 233 3.67 -6.05 9.97
CA THR A 233 4.84 -5.17 10.18
C THR A 233 5.91 -5.90 10.96
N MET A 234 7.19 -5.61 10.68
CA MET A 234 8.29 -6.13 11.49
C MET A 234 9.45 -5.14 11.57
N GLU A 235 10.32 -5.33 12.54
CA GLU A 235 11.57 -4.58 12.68
C GLU A 235 12.72 -5.28 11.97
N VAL A 236 13.45 -4.51 11.18
CA VAL A 236 14.68 -4.94 10.49
C VAL A 236 15.88 -4.23 11.11
N ILE A 237 16.88 -4.99 11.52
CA ILE A 237 18.16 -4.46 12.04
C ILE A 237 19.14 -4.42 10.89
N VAL A 238 19.64 -3.23 10.61
CA VAL A 238 20.60 -2.98 9.53
C VAL A 238 21.95 -2.61 10.16
N PHE A 239 22.87 -3.56 10.14
CA PHE A 239 24.22 -3.37 10.70
C PHE A 239 25.06 -2.43 9.83
N PRO A 240 26.13 -1.82 10.37
CA PRO A 240 26.91 -0.79 9.71
C PRO A 240 27.35 -1.14 8.29
N LYS A 241 27.89 -2.34 8.07
CA LYS A 241 28.35 -2.79 6.75
C LYS A 241 27.24 -2.82 5.70
N VAL A 242 26.04 -3.22 6.11
CA VAL A 242 24.86 -3.28 5.21
C VAL A 242 24.31 -1.88 5.03
N LEU A 243 24.28 -1.08 6.10
CA LEU A 243 23.82 0.31 6.03
C LEU A 243 24.65 1.16 5.07
N ASP A 244 25.98 1.03 5.11
CA ASP A 244 26.89 1.76 4.23
C ASP A 244 26.66 1.39 2.74
N ALA A 245 26.29 0.14 2.46
CA ALA A 245 26.07 -0.34 1.10
C ALA A 245 24.68 0.02 0.55
N PHE A 246 23.66 0.14 1.41
CA PHE A 246 22.24 0.23 0.98
C PHE A 246 21.48 1.41 1.59
N ARG A 247 22.18 2.42 2.12
CA ARG A 247 21.58 3.56 2.81
C ARG A 247 20.52 4.27 2.01
N ASP A 248 20.78 4.45 0.71
CA ASP A 248 19.87 5.18 -0.19
C ASP A 248 18.56 4.42 -0.46
N SER A 249 18.51 3.13 -0.13
CA SER A 249 17.31 2.30 -0.27
C SER A 249 16.38 2.37 0.94
N LEU A 250 16.79 3.00 2.05
CA LEU A 250 16.08 3.03 3.32
C LEU A 250 15.27 4.33 3.54
N HIS A 251 14.73 4.91 2.48
CA HIS A 251 13.81 6.04 2.61
C HIS A 251 12.36 5.57 2.84
N GLU A 252 11.57 6.37 3.50
CA GLU A 252 10.15 6.07 3.77
C GLU A 252 9.38 5.82 2.46
N ASN A 253 8.50 4.82 2.49
CA ASN A 253 7.72 4.33 1.34
C ASN A 253 8.53 3.70 0.19
N ALA A 254 9.84 3.45 0.38
CA ALA A 254 10.60 2.64 -0.56
C ALA A 254 10.10 1.19 -0.53
N VAL A 255 9.84 0.60 -1.69
CA VAL A 255 9.56 -0.83 -1.80
C VAL A 255 10.88 -1.56 -2.06
N VAL A 256 11.24 -2.43 -1.13
CA VAL A 256 12.54 -3.11 -1.10
C VAL A 256 12.39 -4.62 -0.97
N VAL A 257 13.36 -5.32 -1.51
CA VAL A 257 13.62 -6.73 -1.26
C VAL A 257 14.71 -6.81 -0.22
N ILE A 258 14.45 -7.48 0.90
CA ILE A 258 15.41 -7.66 1.98
C ILE A 258 15.72 -9.15 2.12
N ASP A 259 16.98 -9.50 1.95
CA ASP A 259 17.52 -10.79 2.37
C ASP A 259 18.14 -10.65 3.74
N GLY A 260 17.88 -11.60 4.63
CA GLY A 260 18.40 -11.55 5.98
C GLY A 260 18.22 -12.85 6.74
N ARG A 261 18.60 -12.81 8.01
CA ARG A 261 18.39 -13.90 8.96
C ARG A 261 17.36 -13.49 10.00
N LEU A 262 16.42 -14.37 10.25
CA LEU A 262 15.44 -14.17 11.31
C LEU A 262 16.13 -14.27 12.67
N SER A 263 15.85 -13.36 13.57
CA SER A 263 16.24 -13.41 14.97
C SER A 263 14.98 -13.59 15.81
N VAL A 264 14.87 -14.77 16.41
CA VAL A 264 13.77 -15.14 17.31
C VAL A 264 14.34 -15.25 18.72
N ARG A 265 13.79 -14.48 19.66
CA ARG A 265 14.14 -14.54 21.08
C ARG A 265 12.89 -14.82 21.90
N GLU A 266 13.06 -15.58 22.96
CA GLU A 266 11.99 -15.75 23.97
C GLU A 266 11.62 -14.35 24.49
N ASP A 267 10.33 -14.06 24.56
CA ASP A 267 9.73 -12.81 25.05
C ASP A 267 9.96 -11.54 24.18
N GLU A 268 10.56 -11.64 22.98
CA GLU A 268 10.66 -10.50 22.05
C GLU A 268 9.98 -10.81 20.72
N ALA A 269 9.43 -9.77 20.06
CA ALA A 269 8.95 -9.90 18.68
C ALA A 269 10.12 -10.26 17.74
N SER A 270 9.88 -11.18 16.81
CA SER A 270 10.85 -11.60 15.81
C SER A 270 11.37 -10.40 15.00
N LYS A 271 12.69 -10.35 14.77
CA LYS A 271 13.37 -9.28 14.02
C LYS A 271 14.15 -9.87 12.86
N LEU A 272 14.29 -9.11 11.78
CA LEU A 272 15.10 -9.52 10.64
C LEU A 272 16.47 -8.82 10.69
N LEU A 273 17.55 -9.59 10.68
CA LEU A 273 18.91 -9.09 10.56
C LEU A 273 19.25 -9.00 9.06
N ALA A 274 19.25 -7.79 8.50
CA ALA A 274 19.46 -7.60 7.07
C ALA A 274 20.87 -7.98 6.63
N GLU A 275 20.99 -8.75 5.57
CA GLU A 275 22.23 -9.07 4.84
C GLU A 275 22.33 -8.28 3.53
N SER A 276 21.19 -8.00 2.85
CA SER A 276 21.11 -7.12 1.68
C SER A 276 19.75 -6.41 1.61
N ILE A 277 19.73 -5.23 0.99
CA ILE A 277 18.52 -4.42 0.81
C ILE A 277 18.58 -3.82 -0.60
N VAL A 278 17.67 -4.23 -1.47
CA VAL A 278 17.65 -3.80 -2.87
C VAL A 278 16.27 -3.24 -3.21
N PRO A 279 16.15 -2.04 -3.81
CA PRO A 279 14.89 -1.58 -4.36
C PRO A 279 14.30 -2.60 -5.32
N ILE A 280 12.99 -2.86 -5.24
CA ILE A 280 12.34 -3.90 -6.03
C ILE A 280 12.51 -3.65 -7.54
N GLU A 281 12.60 -2.40 -7.95
CA GLU A 281 12.83 -1.97 -9.34
C GLU A 281 14.21 -2.40 -9.86
N ASN A 282 15.20 -2.49 -8.97
CA ASN A 282 16.58 -2.87 -9.27
C ASN A 282 16.87 -4.34 -8.95
N TYR A 283 15.85 -5.06 -8.46
CA TYR A 283 16.00 -6.46 -8.09
C TYR A 283 16.10 -7.35 -9.32
N ASP A 284 17.26 -7.98 -9.49
CA ASP A 284 17.49 -8.98 -10.53
C ASP A 284 17.50 -10.38 -9.90
N PRO A 285 16.47 -11.20 -10.16
CA PRO A 285 16.41 -12.58 -9.65
C PRO A 285 17.64 -13.41 -10.00
N ALA A 286 18.28 -13.14 -11.12
CA ALA A 286 19.46 -13.88 -11.58
C ALA A 286 20.76 -13.52 -10.82
N ARG A 287 20.84 -12.33 -10.23
CA ARG A 287 22.04 -11.87 -9.49
C ARG A 287 22.14 -12.37 -8.06
N LEU A 288 21.02 -12.72 -7.42
CA LEU A 288 20.95 -13.05 -5.99
C LEU A 288 20.92 -14.55 -5.69
N ASP A 289 21.02 -15.38 -6.71
CA ASP A 289 21.17 -16.85 -6.55
C ASP A 289 22.56 -17.27 -6.03
N ASN A 290 23.45 -16.29 -5.78
CA ASN A 290 24.77 -16.52 -5.23
C ASN A 290 24.75 -16.79 -3.72
N GLY A 291 24.03 -17.81 -3.27
CA GLY A 291 24.09 -18.24 -1.87
C GLY A 291 22.94 -19.08 -1.34
N ARG A 292 21.81 -19.19 -2.05
CA ARG A 292 20.84 -20.24 -1.74
C ARG A 292 21.19 -21.49 -2.52
N PRO A 293 21.27 -22.65 -1.88
CA PRO A 293 21.27 -23.91 -2.62
C PRO A 293 19.95 -23.93 -3.42
N ASP A 294 20.06 -23.96 -4.75
CA ASP A 294 18.92 -24.12 -5.66
C ASP A 294 18.14 -25.35 -5.17
N PRO A 295 16.88 -25.20 -4.71
CA PRO A 295 16.11 -26.33 -4.23
C PRO A 295 16.07 -27.46 -5.27
N MET A 296 16.18 -27.07 -6.55
CA MET A 296 16.34 -28.01 -7.65
C MET A 296 17.65 -28.80 -7.60
N LYS A 297 18.72 -28.28 -7.00
CA LYS A 297 20.02 -28.98 -6.87
C LYS A 297 20.14 -29.75 -5.56
N THR A 298 19.47 -29.31 -4.50
CA THR A 298 19.64 -29.82 -3.12
C THR A 298 18.50 -30.69 -2.63
N ALA A 299 17.30 -30.62 -3.26
CA ALA A 299 16.18 -31.45 -2.86
C ALA A 299 16.52 -32.95 -3.04
N ALA A 300 16.29 -33.72 -1.99
CA ALA A 300 16.48 -35.16 -1.99
C ALA A 300 15.54 -35.89 -2.95
N LYS A 301 14.37 -35.28 -3.26
CA LYS A 301 13.38 -35.80 -4.18
C LYS A 301 12.81 -34.69 -5.05
N LYS A 302 12.58 -34.97 -6.34
CA LYS A 302 11.96 -34.08 -7.32
C LYS A 302 10.82 -34.79 -8.01
N LEU A 303 9.73 -34.07 -8.30
CA LEU A 303 8.59 -34.59 -9.02
C LEU A 303 8.70 -34.22 -10.52
N TYR A 304 8.67 -35.18 -11.38
CA TYR A 304 8.68 -35.01 -12.83
C TYR A 304 7.30 -35.39 -13.38
N ILE A 305 6.68 -34.50 -14.15
CA ILE A 305 5.37 -34.73 -14.76
C ILE A 305 5.48 -34.44 -16.25
N ARG A 306 5.06 -35.38 -17.07
CA ARG A 306 5.02 -35.22 -18.51
C ARG A 306 3.65 -34.72 -18.95
N VAL A 307 3.62 -33.66 -19.76
CA VAL A 307 2.39 -33.05 -20.30
C VAL A 307 2.56 -32.75 -21.78
N PRO A 308 1.48 -32.74 -22.59
CA PRO A 308 1.56 -32.57 -24.04
C PRO A 308 2.17 -31.21 -24.44
N SER A 309 1.61 -30.11 -23.95
CA SER A 309 2.04 -28.77 -24.28
C SER A 309 1.64 -27.79 -23.16
N ARG A 310 2.20 -26.58 -23.21
CA ARG A 310 1.86 -25.51 -22.24
C ARG A 310 0.41 -24.99 -22.40
N SER A 311 -0.18 -25.17 -23.58
CA SER A 311 -1.58 -24.79 -23.87
C SER A 311 -2.56 -25.97 -23.72
N SER A 312 -2.09 -27.13 -23.29
CA SER A 312 -2.95 -28.33 -23.13
C SER A 312 -3.85 -28.22 -21.89
N ARG A 313 -4.99 -28.92 -21.93
CA ARG A 313 -5.90 -29.03 -20.78
C ARG A 313 -5.24 -29.74 -19.59
N GLU A 314 -4.39 -30.68 -19.86
CA GLU A 314 -3.62 -31.45 -18.87
C GLU A 314 -2.67 -30.53 -18.12
N TYR A 315 -1.96 -29.64 -18.83
CA TYR A 315 -1.08 -28.63 -18.21
C TYR A 315 -1.84 -27.74 -17.26
N ALA A 316 -2.97 -27.15 -17.69
CA ALA A 316 -3.77 -26.26 -16.84
C ALA A 316 -4.29 -26.98 -15.57
N LYS A 317 -4.72 -28.23 -15.71
CA LYS A 317 -5.19 -29.02 -14.57
C LYS A 317 -4.06 -29.40 -13.61
N VAL A 318 -2.89 -29.79 -14.14
CA VAL A 318 -1.70 -30.07 -13.31
C VAL A 318 -1.28 -28.85 -12.52
N VAL A 319 -1.22 -27.66 -13.13
CA VAL A 319 -0.88 -26.40 -12.45
C VAL A 319 -1.88 -26.08 -11.34
N ASN A 320 -3.18 -26.22 -11.62
CA ASN A 320 -4.22 -26.00 -10.60
C ASN A 320 -4.11 -27.00 -9.44
N LEU A 321 -3.84 -28.26 -9.73
CA LEU A 321 -3.68 -29.30 -8.72
C LEU A 321 -2.45 -29.04 -7.84
N LEU A 322 -1.32 -28.65 -8.43
CA LEU A 322 -0.11 -28.26 -7.70
C LEU A 322 -0.35 -27.05 -6.79
N GLY A 323 -1.17 -26.07 -7.23
CA GLY A 323 -1.55 -24.91 -6.40
C GLY A 323 -2.44 -25.25 -5.20
N ILE A 324 -3.15 -26.40 -5.24
CA ILE A 324 -3.97 -26.88 -4.11
C ILE A 324 -3.12 -27.67 -3.10
N PHE A 325 -2.13 -28.43 -3.58
CA PHE A 325 -1.28 -29.30 -2.77
C PHE A 325 0.14 -28.72 -2.65
N ASP A 326 0.22 -27.47 -2.18
CA ASP A 326 1.48 -26.76 -1.97
C ASP A 326 2.43 -27.50 -1.01
N GLY A 327 3.74 -27.44 -1.31
CA GLY A 327 4.77 -28.11 -0.52
C GLY A 327 6.20 -27.73 -0.94
N ASP A 328 7.19 -28.52 -0.48
CA ASP A 328 8.62 -28.21 -0.68
C ASP A 328 9.30 -29.05 -1.76
N MET A 329 8.60 -30.01 -2.37
CA MET A 329 9.18 -30.88 -3.40
C MET A 329 9.19 -30.20 -4.76
N PRO A 330 10.37 -29.91 -5.34
CA PRO A 330 10.48 -29.25 -6.63
C PRO A 330 9.82 -30.06 -7.76
N VAL A 331 9.09 -29.35 -8.64
CA VAL A 331 8.39 -29.96 -9.77
C VAL A 331 9.01 -29.52 -11.09
N LEU A 332 9.17 -30.50 -12.00
CA LEU A 332 9.61 -30.30 -13.37
C LEU A 332 8.54 -30.83 -14.32
N LEU A 333 8.01 -29.94 -15.16
CA LEU A 333 7.09 -30.34 -16.24
C LEU A 333 7.88 -30.61 -17.51
N TYR A 334 7.75 -31.80 -18.07
CA TYR A 334 8.30 -32.11 -19.37
C TYR A 334 7.23 -31.93 -20.46
N LEU A 335 7.47 -30.99 -21.36
CA LEU A 335 6.59 -30.69 -22.50
C LEU A 335 6.97 -31.58 -23.68
N THR A 336 6.02 -32.40 -24.14
CA THR A 336 6.33 -33.38 -25.23
C THR A 336 6.39 -32.72 -26.61
N ASP A 337 5.72 -31.60 -26.83
CA ASP A 337 5.74 -30.81 -28.06
C ASP A 337 7.10 -30.17 -28.33
N THR A 338 7.67 -29.52 -27.33
CA THR A 338 8.97 -28.82 -27.44
C THR A 338 10.15 -29.64 -26.95
N LYS A 339 9.90 -30.78 -26.33
CA LYS A 339 10.91 -31.67 -25.71
C LYS A 339 11.76 -30.96 -24.66
N GLN A 340 11.17 -30.01 -23.96
CA GLN A 340 11.85 -29.18 -22.96
C GLN A 340 11.31 -29.40 -21.54
N TYR A 341 12.20 -29.25 -20.55
CA TYR A 341 11.81 -29.22 -19.15
C TYR A 341 11.49 -27.79 -18.74
N LEU A 342 10.30 -27.61 -18.19
CA LEU A 342 9.85 -26.34 -17.59
C LEU A 342 9.93 -26.47 -16.07
N ARG A 343 10.68 -25.58 -15.42
CA ARG A 343 10.65 -25.43 -13.96
C ARG A 343 9.40 -24.68 -13.57
N VAL A 344 8.64 -25.20 -12.62
CA VAL A 344 7.53 -24.44 -12.05
C VAL A 344 8.02 -23.51 -10.94
N PRO A 345 7.34 -22.38 -10.71
CA PRO A 345 7.63 -21.49 -9.58
C PRO A 345 7.43 -22.22 -8.24
N ARG A 346 8.07 -21.73 -7.17
CA ARG A 346 8.06 -22.40 -5.86
C ARG A 346 6.66 -22.61 -5.28
N HIS A 347 5.73 -21.69 -5.52
CA HIS A 347 4.32 -21.80 -5.08
C HIS A 347 3.54 -22.95 -5.81
N LEU A 348 4.16 -23.63 -6.71
CA LEU A 348 3.65 -24.84 -7.38
C LEU A 348 4.51 -26.07 -7.06
N TYR A 349 5.35 -26.03 -6.04
CA TYR A 349 6.06 -27.20 -5.55
C TYR A 349 5.07 -28.15 -4.88
N ALA A 350 5.32 -29.43 -5.03
CA ALA A 350 4.38 -30.45 -4.62
C ALA A 350 4.52 -30.83 -3.15
N SER A 351 3.41 -31.05 -2.48
CA SER A 351 3.42 -31.73 -1.20
C SER A 351 3.67 -33.26 -1.42
N GLY A 352 4.26 -33.93 -0.43
CA GLY A 352 4.40 -35.38 -0.47
C GLY A 352 3.09 -36.15 -0.21
N HIS A 353 1.93 -35.50 -0.30
CA HIS A 353 0.65 -36.09 0.08
C HIS A 353 0.19 -37.17 -0.92
N PRO A 354 -0.21 -38.37 -0.46
CA PRO A 354 -0.58 -39.47 -1.36
C PRO A 354 -1.74 -39.17 -2.31
N LEU A 355 -2.68 -38.29 -1.91
CA LEU A 355 -3.80 -37.88 -2.76
C LEU A 355 -3.33 -37.06 -3.97
N LEU A 356 -2.31 -36.22 -3.83
CA LEU A 356 -1.75 -35.49 -4.97
C LEU A 356 -1.27 -36.47 -6.05
N PHE A 357 -0.48 -37.46 -5.68
CA PHE A 357 0.03 -38.47 -6.63
C PHE A 357 -1.11 -39.22 -7.32
N LYS A 358 -2.11 -39.64 -6.54
CA LYS A 358 -3.28 -40.36 -7.08
C LYS A 358 -4.08 -39.51 -8.08
N GLU A 359 -4.27 -38.22 -7.81
CA GLU A 359 -4.97 -37.33 -8.74
C GLU A 359 -4.10 -36.97 -9.97
N LEU A 360 -2.79 -36.82 -9.79
CA LEU A 360 -1.87 -36.65 -10.93
C LEU A 360 -1.87 -37.86 -11.83
N GLU A 361 -1.79 -39.09 -11.27
CA GLU A 361 -1.86 -40.38 -12.03
C GLU A 361 -3.16 -40.50 -12.82
N ARG A 362 -4.26 -40.07 -12.23
CA ARG A 362 -5.56 -40.06 -12.88
C ARG A 362 -5.64 -39.09 -14.04
N LEU A 363 -4.88 -38.00 -13.94
CA LEU A 363 -4.94 -36.86 -14.86
C LEU A 363 -4.00 -37.03 -16.06
N VAL A 364 -2.78 -37.48 -15.83
CA VAL A 364 -1.74 -37.61 -16.86
C VAL A 364 -1.31 -39.07 -17.13
N GLY A 365 -1.74 -40.01 -16.31
CA GLY A 365 -1.33 -41.43 -16.38
C GLY A 365 -0.08 -41.73 -15.56
N THR A 366 0.01 -42.96 -15.04
CA THR A 366 1.11 -43.44 -14.19
C THR A 366 2.49 -43.32 -14.83
N ASP A 367 2.60 -43.57 -16.14
CA ASP A 367 3.86 -43.53 -16.89
C ASP A 367 4.41 -42.11 -17.13
N ASN A 368 3.60 -41.12 -16.82
CA ASN A 368 3.94 -39.69 -17.01
C ASN A 368 4.33 -38.98 -15.71
N ILE A 369 4.50 -39.72 -14.62
CA ILE A 369 4.91 -39.19 -13.31
C ILE A 369 6.10 -39.99 -12.79
N ALA A 370 7.12 -39.30 -12.35
CA ALA A 370 8.27 -39.89 -11.70
C ALA A 370 8.78 -39.03 -10.57
N THR A 371 9.14 -39.64 -9.45
CA THR A 371 9.89 -39.00 -8.36
C THR A 371 11.34 -39.51 -8.39
N LYS A 372 12.28 -38.64 -8.48
CA LYS A 372 13.73 -38.96 -8.47
C LYS A 372 14.45 -38.10 -7.44
#